data_ab52542089a3876bbc3f803df0d661e1
#
_entry.id   ab52542089a3876bbc3f803df0d661e1
#
_cell.length_a   1.000
_cell.length_b   1.000
_cell.length_c   1.000
_cell.angle_alpha   90.00
_cell.angle_beta   90.00
_cell.angle_gamma   90.00
#
_symmetry.space_group_name_H-M   'P 1'
#
loop_
_entity.id
_entity.type
_entity.pdbx_description
1 polymer ?
#
loop_
_entity_poly.entity_id
_entity_poly.type
_entity_poly.pdbx_seq_one_letter_code
_entity_poly.pdbx_strand_id
1 'polypeptide(L)'
;MAEIIENRLRKLRIRKGYSQIKVQMETGIDQSDYSKMEHGKRYPTMDQAKQLSRLFDTSIDYIYGITDESAPYPRSDKNFEKKKK
;
A
#
# COMPACT_ATOMS: atom_id res chain seq x y z
N MET A 1 -17.56 1.25 19.68
CA MET A 1 -16.16 0.90 19.43
C MET A 1 -15.91 0.90 17.93
N ALA A 2 -14.86 1.57 17.50
CA ALA A 2 -14.57 1.63 16.08
C ALA A 2 -14.06 0.29 15.58
N GLU A 3 -14.47 -0.09 14.39
CA GLU A 3 -13.96 -1.29 13.77
C GLU A 3 -12.54 -1.05 13.28
N ILE A 4 -11.74 -2.09 13.33
CA ILE A 4 -10.39 -2.05 12.83
C ILE A 4 -10.41 -2.59 11.42
N ILE A 5 -9.82 -1.84 10.50
CA ILE A 5 -9.70 -2.24 9.11
C ILE A 5 -8.56 -3.25 9.00
N GLU A 6 -8.89 -4.49 8.70
CA GLU A 6 -7.88 -5.52 8.56
C GLU A 6 -7.06 -5.30 7.31
N ASN A 7 -5.75 -5.50 7.43
CA ASN A 7 -4.86 -5.27 6.31
C ASN A 7 -3.54 -6.01 6.52
N ARG A 8 -2.76 -6.09 5.47
CA ARG A 8 -1.46 -6.77 5.49
C ARG A 8 -0.27 -5.82 5.41
N LEU A 9 -0.49 -4.53 5.70
CA LEU A 9 0.59 -3.56 5.55
C LEU A 9 1.78 -3.87 6.46
N ARG A 10 1.54 -4.15 7.73
CA ARG A 10 2.63 -4.43 8.65
C ARG A 10 3.39 -5.68 8.24
N LYS A 11 2.66 -6.72 7.86
CA LYS A 11 3.27 -7.96 7.43
C LYS A 11 4.18 -7.74 6.21
N LEU A 12 3.70 -6.96 5.24
CA LEU A 12 4.48 -6.68 4.05
C LEU A 12 5.70 -5.82 4.37
N ARG A 13 5.53 -4.83 5.24
CA ARG A 13 6.64 -3.97 5.63
C ARG A 13 7.74 -4.78 6.32
N ILE A 14 7.34 -5.63 7.26
CA ILE A 14 8.31 -6.44 7.99
C ILE A 14 9.01 -7.41 7.05
N ARG A 15 8.28 -7.99 6.10
CA ARG A 15 8.89 -8.88 5.13
C ARG A 15 9.96 -8.19 4.31
N LYS A 16 9.76 -6.90 4.01
CA LYS A 16 10.77 -6.11 3.30
C LYS A 16 11.91 -5.65 4.20
N GLY A 17 11.77 -5.81 5.51
CA GLY A 17 12.76 -5.30 6.44
C GLY A 17 12.72 -3.80 6.63
N TYR A 18 11.59 -3.17 6.37
CA TYR A 18 11.46 -1.72 6.45
C TYR A 18 10.93 -1.28 7.80
N SER A 19 11.43 -0.13 8.29
CA SER A 19 10.79 0.58 9.38
C SER A 19 9.65 1.42 8.82
N GLN A 20 8.79 1.95 9.69
CA GLN A 20 7.75 2.87 9.24
C GLN A 20 8.36 4.15 8.68
N ILE A 21 9.48 4.59 9.24
CA ILE A 21 10.18 5.76 8.72
C ILE A 21 10.68 5.48 7.29
N LYS A 22 11.14 4.26 7.03
CA LYS A 22 11.56 3.90 5.68
C LYS A 22 10.40 4.00 4.70
N VAL A 23 9.21 3.59 5.11
CA VAL A 23 8.04 3.72 4.26
C VAL A 23 7.76 5.19 3.96
N GLN A 24 7.87 6.06 4.96
CA GLN A 24 7.71 7.49 4.73
C GLN A 24 8.72 8.00 3.72
N MET A 25 9.99 7.59 3.86
CA MET A 25 11.03 8.04 2.94
C MET A 25 10.75 7.59 1.51
N GLU A 26 10.20 6.41 1.33
CA GLU A 26 9.96 5.87 0.00
C GLU A 26 8.68 6.36 -0.64
N THR A 27 7.68 6.73 0.15
CA THR A 27 6.37 7.08 -0.39
C THR A 27 5.97 8.52 -0.15
N GLY A 28 6.61 9.19 0.79
CA GLY A 28 6.17 10.52 1.19
C GLY A 28 4.97 10.52 2.12
N ILE A 29 4.44 9.35 2.47
CA ILE A 29 3.34 9.27 3.42
C ILE A 29 3.89 9.51 4.82
N ASP A 30 3.31 10.49 5.51
CA ASP A 30 3.75 10.80 6.87
C ASP A 30 3.71 9.55 7.75
N GLN A 31 4.74 9.37 8.57
CA GLN A 31 4.89 8.14 9.35
C GLN A 31 3.70 7.92 10.29
N SER A 32 3.19 8.99 10.91
CA SER A 32 2.06 8.81 11.81
C SER A 32 0.79 8.42 11.06
N ASP A 33 0.60 8.96 9.86
CA ASP A 33 -0.54 8.55 9.03
C ASP A 33 -0.40 7.10 8.57
N TYR A 34 0.81 6.73 8.17
CA TYR A 34 1.03 5.34 7.77
C TYR A 34 0.79 4.39 8.93
N SER A 35 1.24 4.78 10.13
CA SER A 35 1.02 3.96 11.31
C SER A 35 -0.48 3.73 11.55
N LYS A 36 -1.29 4.76 11.35
CA LYS A 36 -2.74 4.61 11.49
C LYS A 36 -3.29 3.61 10.49
N MET A 37 -2.73 3.59 9.28
CA MET A 37 -3.15 2.62 8.27
C MET A 37 -2.81 1.20 8.71
N GLU A 38 -1.59 0.99 9.22
CA GLU A 38 -1.20 -0.34 9.71
C GLU A 38 -2.10 -0.81 10.83
N HIS A 39 -2.48 0.11 11.71
CA HIS A 39 -3.32 -0.24 12.85
C HIS A 39 -4.80 -0.32 12.49
N GLY A 40 -5.12 -0.14 11.21
CA GLY A 40 -6.49 -0.29 10.75
C GLY A 40 -7.41 0.84 11.15
N LYS A 41 -6.85 2.02 11.42
CA LYS A 41 -7.64 3.15 11.86
C LYS A 41 -8.12 4.02 10.71
N ARG A 42 -7.52 3.87 9.54
CA ARG A 42 -7.97 4.59 8.35
C ARG A 42 -7.48 3.86 7.10
N TYR A 43 -8.16 4.13 6.00
CA TYR A 43 -7.70 3.69 4.69
C TYR A 43 -6.73 4.71 4.12
N PRO A 44 -5.82 4.29 3.25
CA PRO A 44 -5.03 5.25 2.48
C PRO A 44 -5.91 5.94 1.44
N THR A 45 -5.46 7.11 0.99
CA THR A 45 -6.06 7.69 -0.21
C THR A 45 -5.71 6.81 -1.40
N MET A 46 -6.38 7.05 -2.53
CA MET A 46 -6.07 6.26 -3.72
C MET A 46 -4.61 6.40 -4.13
N ASP A 47 -4.09 7.64 -4.10
CA ASP A 47 -2.69 7.84 -4.44
C ASP A 47 -1.76 7.12 -3.48
N GLN A 48 -2.06 7.18 -2.19
CA GLN A 48 -1.26 6.48 -1.19
C GLN A 48 -1.33 4.97 -1.40
N ALA A 49 -2.51 4.45 -1.72
CA ALA A 49 -2.68 3.02 -1.95
C ALA A 49 -1.85 2.56 -3.15
N LYS A 50 -1.83 3.36 -4.22
CA LYS A 50 -1.01 3.04 -5.37
C LYS A 50 0.47 2.98 -5.01
N GLN A 51 0.93 3.96 -4.22
CA GLN A 51 2.32 3.98 -3.82
C GLN A 51 2.69 2.80 -2.95
N LEU A 52 1.79 2.44 -2.03
CA LEU A 52 2.05 1.31 -1.13
C LEU A 52 2.07 -0.01 -1.92
N SER A 53 1.17 -0.17 -2.87
CA SER A 53 1.15 -1.40 -3.66
C SER A 53 2.44 -1.54 -4.48
N ARG A 54 2.97 -0.44 -4.98
CA ARG A 54 4.22 -0.47 -5.72
C ARG A 54 5.41 -0.74 -4.80
N LEU A 55 5.42 -0.09 -3.65
CA LEU A 55 6.52 -0.26 -2.71
C LEU A 55 6.60 -1.71 -2.24
N PHE A 56 5.48 -2.32 -1.95
CA PHE A 56 5.43 -3.68 -1.45
C PHE A 56 5.28 -4.72 -2.56
N ASP A 57 5.27 -4.27 -3.80
CA ASP A 57 5.21 -5.14 -4.98
C ASP A 57 4.06 -6.13 -4.90
N THR A 58 2.88 -5.59 -4.67
CA THR A 58 1.67 -6.39 -4.54
C THR A 58 0.48 -5.56 -5.02
N SER A 59 -0.71 -6.10 -4.87
CA SER A 59 -1.94 -5.40 -5.24
C SER A 59 -2.59 -4.79 -4.01
N ILE A 60 -3.40 -3.76 -4.24
CA ILE A 60 -4.23 -3.19 -3.18
C ILE A 60 -5.18 -4.26 -2.66
N ASP A 61 -5.67 -5.12 -3.56
CA ASP A 61 -6.58 -6.20 -3.18
C ASP A 61 -5.92 -7.15 -2.18
N TYR A 62 -4.64 -7.47 -2.38
CA TYR A 62 -3.95 -8.33 -1.44
C TYR A 62 -3.75 -7.62 -0.09
N ILE A 63 -3.39 -6.33 -0.13
CA ILE A 63 -3.18 -5.57 1.10
C ILE A 63 -4.42 -5.61 1.97
N TYR A 64 -5.60 -5.50 1.38
CA TYR A 64 -6.84 -5.41 2.14
C TYR A 64 -7.66 -6.70 2.13
N GLY A 65 -7.03 -7.80 1.74
CA GLY A 65 -7.65 -9.11 1.96
C GLY A 65 -8.73 -9.50 0.97
N ILE A 66 -8.86 -8.78 -0.14
CA ILE A 66 -9.83 -9.15 -1.16
C ILE A 66 -9.36 -10.40 -1.89
N THR A 67 -8.05 -10.58 -1.99
CA THR A 67 -7.46 -11.76 -2.60
C THR A 67 -6.32 -12.24 -1.71
N ASP A 68 -5.99 -13.52 -1.81
CA ASP A 68 -4.82 -14.07 -1.15
C ASP A 68 -3.63 -14.18 -2.11
N GLU A 69 -3.81 -13.73 -3.34
CA GLU A 69 -2.72 -13.72 -4.32
C GLU A 69 -1.83 -12.51 -4.08
N SER A 70 -0.58 -12.75 -3.68
CA SER A 70 0.33 -11.66 -3.33
C SER A 70 1.00 -11.02 -4.54
N ALA A 71 0.97 -11.67 -5.69
CA ALA A 71 1.61 -11.11 -6.89
C ALA A 71 0.85 -9.86 -7.33
N PRO A 72 1.58 -8.83 -7.79
CA PRO A 72 0.91 -7.63 -8.25
C PRO A 72 0.19 -7.89 -9.57
N TYR A 73 -0.83 -7.09 -9.83
CA TYR A 73 -1.44 -7.09 -11.14
C TYR A 73 -0.43 -6.56 -12.15
N PRO A 74 -0.56 -6.93 -13.42
CA PRO A 74 0.27 -6.31 -14.44
C PRO A 74 0.11 -4.80 -14.38
N ARG A 75 1.23 -4.09 -14.41
CA ARG A 75 1.18 -2.63 -14.29
C ARG A 75 0.75 -2.03 -15.61
N SER A 76 0.09 -0.88 -15.50
CA SER A 76 -0.17 -0.08 -16.68
C SER A 76 1.14 0.22 -17.37
N ASP A 77 1.16 0.05 -18.65
CA ASP A 77 2.39 0.33 -19.39
C ASP A 77 2.38 1.78 -19.88
N LYS A 78 3.43 2.11 -20.58
CA LYS A 78 3.58 3.46 -21.07
C LYS A 78 2.55 3.85 -22.11
N ASN A 79 1.94 2.87 -22.75
CA ASN A 79 0.92 3.17 -23.76
C ASN A 79 -0.29 3.81 -23.14
N PHE A 80 -0.67 3.36 -21.95
CA PHE A 80 -1.77 3.98 -21.25
C PHE A 80 -1.48 5.45 -20.97
N GLU A 81 -0.26 5.73 -20.52
CA GLU A 81 0.14 7.11 -20.25
C GLU A 81 0.12 7.96 -21.50
N LYS A 82 0.63 7.39 -22.60
CA LYS A 82 0.70 8.13 -23.85
C LYS A 82 -0.66 8.48 -24.39
N LYS A 83 -1.65 7.65 -24.15
CA LYS A 83 -2.99 7.90 -24.67
C LYS A 83 -3.67 9.08 -24.02
N LYS A 84 -3.14 9.55 -22.94
CA LYS A 84 -3.72 10.68 -22.23
C LYS A 84 -3.45 12.02 -22.89
N LYS A 85 -2.59 12.05 -23.84
CA LYS A 85 -2.28 13.32 -24.49
C LYS A 85 -3.43 13.90 -25.22
#